data_96f94722fcc65f08b38bad75ba5e6622
#
_entry.id   96f94722fcc65f08b38bad75ba5e6622
#
_cell.length_a   1.000
_cell.length_b   1.000
_cell.length_c   1.000
_cell.angle_alpha   90.00
_cell.angle_beta   90.00
_cell.angle_gamma   90.00
#
_symmetry.space_group_name_H-M   'P 1'
#
loop_
_entity.id
_entity.type
_entity.pdbx_description
1 polymer ?
#
loop_
_entity_poly.entity_id
_entity_poly.type
_entity_poly.pdbx_seq_one_letter_code
_entity_poly.pdbx_strand_id
1 'polypeptide(L)'
;MGCGLYGMLAFALLTVFMAGLMVGRTPEYIGKKINAFDMKMVCIIILVPPLCLLLATAITTLFPAAQQLQADGGWLSNTGSHGFSEILYAYTSMAGNNGSAFAGFQANTVLTNVMGGTVMLLVRFLPMVAVIYLAQSLASKKYVPAGSGTLATTSPLFVGFLIVIVLIVGALTFLPVLALGPLAEFFTQLHVLG
;
A
#
# COMPACT_ATOMS: atom_id res chain seq x y z
N MET A 1 2.93 -2.86 -4.15
CA MET A 1 1.79 -3.76 -4.42
C MET A 1 1.94 -4.38 -5.79
N GLY A 2 2.15 -5.68 -5.88
CA GLY A 2 2.36 -6.41 -7.14
C GLY A 2 1.07 -6.90 -7.79
N CYS A 3 -0.01 -6.13 -7.78
CA CYS A 3 -1.31 -6.61 -8.26
C CYS A 3 -1.54 -6.44 -9.78
N GLY A 4 -0.57 -5.98 -10.53
CA GLY A 4 -0.71 -5.86 -11.99
C GLY A 4 -1.98 -5.12 -12.42
N LEU A 5 -2.80 -5.79 -13.23
CA LEU A 5 -4.03 -5.22 -13.81
C LEU A 5 -5.03 -4.73 -12.74
N TYR A 6 -5.26 -5.48 -11.67
CA TYR A 6 -6.26 -5.11 -10.65
C TYR A 6 -5.86 -3.85 -9.89
N GLY A 7 -4.58 -3.70 -9.53
CA GLY A 7 -4.08 -2.49 -8.91
C GLY A 7 -4.19 -1.29 -9.83
N MET A 8 -3.83 -1.43 -11.10
CA MET A 8 -3.95 -0.37 -12.10
C MET A 8 -5.41 0.06 -12.31
N LEU A 9 -6.35 -0.89 -12.38
CA LEU A 9 -7.79 -0.59 -12.47
C LEU A 9 -8.29 0.15 -11.23
N ALA A 10 -7.85 -0.24 -10.02
CA ALA A 10 -8.24 0.46 -8.79
C ALA A 10 -7.76 1.91 -8.81
N PHE A 11 -6.52 2.18 -9.24
CA PHE A 11 -6.01 3.55 -9.39
C PHE A 11 -6.72 4.32 -10.50
N ALA A 12 -7.06 3.68 -11.63
CA ALA A 12 -7.84 4.33 -12.69
C ALA A 12 -9.23 4.74 -12.19
N LEU A 13 -9.93 3.86 -11.46
CA LEU A 13 -11.23 4.17 -10.86
C LEU A 13 -11.15 5.28 -9.82
N LEU A 14 -10.12 5.26 -8.96
CA LEU A 14 -9.85 6.33 -8.01
C LEU A 14 -9.62 7.66 -8.74
N THR A 15 -8.83 7.64 -9.80
CA THR A 15 -8.53 8.83 -10.61
C THR A 15 -9.78 9.41 -11.25
N VAL A 16 -10.61 8.57 -11.88
CA VAL A 16 -11.88 9.00 -12.49
C VAL A 16 -12.80 9.62 -11.44
N PHE A 17 -12.88 9.00 -10.26
CA PHE A 17 -13.73 9.49 -9.18
C PHE A 17 -13.23 10.82 -8.64
N MET A 18 -11.95 10.95 -8.33
CA MET A 18 -11.35 12.18 -7.82
C MET A 18 -11.43 13.32 -8.85
N ALA A 19 -11.02 13.06 -10.08
CA ALA A 19 -11.08 14.05 -11.15
C ALA A 19 -12.53 14.46 -11.47
N GLY A 20 -13.47 13.51 -11.46
CA GLY A 20 -14.89 13.78 -11.64
C GLY A 20 -15.44 14.73 -10.57
N LEU A 21 -15.12 14.47 -9.29
CA LEU A 21 -15.54 15.34 -8.19
C LEU A 21 -14.91 16.73 -8.28
N MET A 22 -13.64 16.84 -8.63
CA MET A 22 -12.93 18.13 -8.74
C MET A 22 -13.48 19.00 -9.86
N VAL A 23 -13.89 18.39 -10.98
CA VAL A 23 -14.41 19.11 -12.16
C VAL A 23 -15.94 19.23 -12.14
N GLY A 24 -16.61 18.62 -11.16
CA GLY A 24 -18.08 18.60 -11.07
C GLY A 24 -18.74 17.73 -12.14
N ARG A 25 -18.04 16.70 -12.62
CA ARG A 25 -18.55 15.74 -13.61
C ARG A 25 -18.94 14.42 -12.96
N THR A 26 -19.85 13.69 -13.59
CA THR A 26 -20.21 12.33 -13.13
C THR A 26 -19.03 11.38 -13.35
N PRO A 27 -18.54 10.68 -12.30
CA PRO A 27 -17.47 9.73 -12.46
C PRO A 27 -17.96 8.48 -13.20
N GLU A 28 -17.46 8.27 -14.41
CA GLU A 28 -17.78 7.16 -15.29
C GLU A 28 -16.50 6.55 -15.85
N TYR A 29 -16.43 5.23 -15.86
CA TYR A 29 -15.31 4.48 -16.44
C TYR A 29 -15.82 3.40 -17.38
N ILE A 30 -15.39 3.47 -18.64
CA ILE A 30 -15.81 2.53 -19.72
C ILE A 30 -17.35 2.40 -19.79
N GLY A 31 -18.06 3.55 -19.77
CA GLY A 31 -19.52 3.58 -19.83
C GLY A 31 -20.24 3.03 -18.59
N LYS A 32 -19.56 2.88 -17.47
CA LYS A 32 -20.15 2.46 -16.20
C LYS A 32 -20.00 3.57 -15.16
N LYS A 33 -21.12 3.96 -14.55
CA LYS A 33 -21.13 4.96 -13.47
C LYS A 33 -20.52 4.41 -12.20
N ILE A 34 -19.58 5.15 -11.60
CA ILE A 34 -18.91 4.78 -10.35
C ILE A 34 -19.71 5.34 -9.18
N ASN A 35 -20.11 4.49 -8.25
CA ASN A 35 -20.87 4.86 -7.03
C ASN A 35 -20.02 4.68 -5.77
N ALA A 36 -20.61 5.09 -4.64
CA ALA A 36 -19.98 5.00 -3.33
C ALA A 36 -19.57 3.57 -2.95
N PHE A 37 -20.34 2.55 -3.35
CA PHE A 37 -19.99 1.14 -3.10
C PHE A 37 -18.71 0.75 -3.84
N ASP A 38 -18.58 1.11 -5.13
CA ASP A 38 -17.39 0.82 -5.91
C ASP A 38 -16.15 1.47 -5.29
N MET A 39 -16.31 2.72 -4.82
CA MET A 39 -15.21 3.43 -4.17
C MET A 39 -14.82 2.80 -2.83
N LYS A 40 -15.75 2.25 -2.06
CA LYS A 40 -15.41 1.47 -0.86
C LYS A 40 -14.56 0.24 -1.21
N MET A 41 -14.89 -0.47 -2.29
CA MET A 41 -14.09 -1.62 -2.74
C MET A 41 -12.71 -1.18 -3.21
N VAL A 42 -12.62 -0.09 -3.98
CA VAL A 42 -11.34 0.51 -4.40
C VAL A 42 -10.48 0.92 -3.19
N CYS A 43 -11.08 1.54 -2.18
CA CYS A 43 -10.38 1.90 -0.94
C CYS A 43 -9.84 0.66 -0.21
N ILE A 44 -10.59 -0.43 -0.12
CA ILE A 44 -10.10 -1.69 0.47
C ILE A 44 -8.89 -2.22 -0.29
N ILE A 45 -8.95 -2.24 -1.64
CA ILE A 45 -7.86 -2.73 -2.48
C ILE A 45 -6.57 -1.92 -2.24
N ILE A 46 -6.68 -0.59 -2.10
CA ILE A 46 -5.52 0.30 -1.99
C ILE A 46 -5.00 0.39 -0.56
N LEU A 47 -5.89 0.44 0.46
CA LEU A 47 -5.49 0.77 1.84
C LEU A 47 -5.19 -0.44 2.72
N VAL A 48 -5.76 -1.62 2.44
CA VAL A 48 -5.51 -2.81 3.27
C VAL A 48 -4.02 -3.22 3.28
N PRO A 49 -3.31 -3.28 2.15
CA PRO A 49 -1.91 -3.66 2.16
C PRO A 49 -1.02 -2.74 3.03
N PRO A 50 -1.03 -1.40 2.86
CA PRO A 50 -0.23 -0.52 3.70
C PRO A 50 -0.65 -0.56 5.17
N LEU A 51 -1.95 -0.69 5.47
CA LEU A 51 -2.43 -0.82 6.84
C LEU A 51 -1.83 -2.05 7.53
N CYS A 52 -1.91 -3.22 6.88
CA CYS A 52 -1.39 -4.46 7.45
C CYS A 52 0.12 -4.43 7.67
N LEU A 53 0.89 -3.96 6.67
CA LEU A 53 2.35 -3.91 6.79
C LEU A 53 2.83 -2.90 7.84
N LEU A 54 2.21 -1.72 7.91
CA LEU A 54 2.60 -0.69 8.89
C LEU A 54 2.24 -1.11 10.32
N LEU A 55 1.06 -1.72 10.52
CA LEU A 55 0.67 -2.27 11.83
C LEU A 55 1.60 -3.40 12.25
N ALA A 56 1.92 -4.34 11.36
CA ALA A 56 2.83 -5.44 11.66
C ALA A 56 4.23 -4.92 12.00
N THR A 57 4.75 -3.94 11.25
CA THR A 57 6.02 -3.28 11.53
C THR A 57 5.99 -2.63 12.91
N ALA A 58 4.96 -1.82 13.20
CA ALA A 58 4.82 -1.12 14.48
C ALA A 58 4.73 -2.10 15.66
N ILE A 59 3.92 -3.16 15.56
CA ILE A 59 3.80 -4.18 16.60
C ILE A 59 5.15 -4.88 16.82
N THR A 60 5.81 -5.29 15.75
CA THR A 60 7.09 -6.03 15.84
C THR A 60 8.17 -5.17 16.50
N THR A 61 8.24 -3.89 16.19
CA THR A 61 9.23 -2.98 16.80
C THR A 61 9.02 -2.76 18.30
N LEU A 62 7.88 -3.14 18.89
CA LEU A 62 7.67 -3.11 20.33
C LEU A 62 8.35 -4.26 21.07
N PHE A 63 8.78 -5.31 20.38
CA PHE A 63 9.45 -6.46 21.01
C PHE A 63 10.97 -6.23 21.08
N PRO A 64 11.58 -6.30 22.28
CA PRO A 64 13.01 -6.06 22.44
C PRO A 64 13.89 -6.97 21.57
N ALA A 65 13.55 -8.26 21.47
CA ALA A 65 14.29 -9.21 20.65
C ALA A 65 14.31 -8.85 19.15
N ALA A 66 13.26 -8.16 18.67
CA ALA A 66 13.18 -7.73 17.27
C ALA A 66 14.09 -6.52 16.97
N GLN A 67 14.68 -5.88 17.98
CA GLN A 67 15.57 -4.73 17.84
C GLN A 67 17.05 -5.08 18.09
N GLN A 68 17.33 -6.33 18.45
CA GLN A 68 18.68 -6.79 18.75
C GLN A 68 19.33 -7.46 17.54
N LEU A 69 20.67 -7.47 17.53
CA LEU A 69 21.44 -8.21 16.53
C LEU A 69 21.27 -9.73 16.68
N GLN A 70 21.35 -10.46 15.59
CA GLN A 70 21.33 -11.93 15.60
C GLN A 70 22.46 -12.52 16.46
N ALA A 71 23.63 -11.90 16.49
CA ALA A 71 24.74 -12.30 17.34
C ALA A 71 24.40 -12.31 18.83
N ASP A 72 23.45 -11.44 19.24
CA ASP A 72 22.97 -11.32 20.62
C ASP A 72 21.61 -12.03 20.83
N GLY A 73 21.25 -12.95 19.94
CA GLY A 73 20.00 -13.69 19.99
C GLY A 73 18.77 -12.93 19.46
N GLY A 74 18.98 -11.79 18.82
CA GLY A 74 17.93 -10.98 18.20
C GLY A 74 17.60 -11.36 16.75
N TRP A 75 16.99 -10.45 16.00
CA TRP A 75 16.45 -10.75 14.67
C TRP A 75 17.10 -9.98 13.52
N LEU A 76 17.95 -9.02 13.81
CA LEU A 76 18.44 -8.05 12.85
C LEU A 76 19.92 -8.25 12.50
N SER A 77 20.31 -7.84 11.31
CA SER A 77 21.71 -7.68 10.91
C SER A 77 22.29 -6.36 11.40
N ASN A 78 21.47 -5.34 11.54
CA ASN A 78 21.85 -4.01 11.98
C ASN A 78 20.89 -3.50 13.06
N THR A 79 21.39 -2.69 13.99
CA THR A 79 20.58 -2.03 15.02
C THR A 79 20.11 -0.64 14.59
N GLY A 80 19.23 -0.03 15.41
CA GLY A 80 18.77 1.34 15.21
C GLY A 80 17.92 1.54 13.98
N SER A 81 18.15 2.63 13.25
CA SER A 81 17.37 3.02 12.08
C SER A 81 17.49 2.04 10.91
N HIS A 82 18.65 1.41 10.74
CA HIS A 82 18.84 0.36 9.73
C HIS A 82 18.05 -0.90 10.08
N GLY A 83 18.03 -1.31 11.35
CA GLY A 83 17.23 -2.45 11.81
C GLY A 83 15.72 -2.21 11.65
N PHE A 84 15.24 -0.99 11.90
CA PHE A 84 13.85 -0.63 11.59
C PHE A 84 13.54 -0.82 10.11
N SER A 85 14.45 -0.42 9.22
CA SER A 85 14.29 -0.59 7.76
C SER A 85 14.27 -2.06 7.35
N GLU A 86 15.02 -2.93 8.04
CA GLU A 86 14.97 -4.38 7.80
C GLU A 86 13.60 -4.97 8.12
N ILE A 87 13.02 -4.61 9.27
CA ILE A 87 11.67 -5.05 9.68
C ILE A 87 10.62 -4.53 8.70
N LEU A 88 10.68 -3.25 8.37
CA LEU A 88 9.76 -2.62 7.42
C LEU A 88 9.81 -3.31 6.05
N TYR A 89 11.01 -3.58 5.54
CA TYR A 89 11.18 -4.27 4.27
C TYR A 89 10.60 -5.69 4.31
N ALA A 90 10.86 -6.45 5.37
CA ALA A 90 10.33 -7.81 5.50
C ALA A 90 8.80 -7.83 5.44
N TYR A 91 8.11 -6.98 6.21
CA TYR A 91 6.64 -6.91 6.16
C TYR A 91 6.10 -6.30 4.86
N THR A 92 6.82 -5.38 4.23
CA THR A 92 6.46 -4.87 2.91
C THR A 92 6.49 -5.98 1.86
N SER A 93 7.52 -6.82 1.90
CA SER A 93 7.63 -7.98 1.01
C SER A 93 6.57 -9.04 1.30
N MET A 94 6.26 -9.30 2.57
CA MET A 94 5.16 -10.20 2.97
C MET A 94 3.80 -9.66 2.49
N ALA A 95 3.55 -8.35 2.61
CA ALA A 95 2.36 -7.72 2.08
C ALA A 95 2.29 -7.77 0.55
N GLY A 96 3.43 -7.71 -0.15
CA GLY A 96 3.52 -7.98 -1.59
C GLY A 96 3.34 -9.47 -1.96
N ASN A 97 3.28 -10.36 -0.96
CA ASN A 97 3.26 -11.82 -1.09
C ASN A 97 4.52 -12.39 -1.77
N ASN A 98 5.65 -11.69 -1.69
CA ASN A 98 6.94 -12.16 -2.18
C ASN A 98 7.68 -12.97 -1.10
N GLY A 99 7.63 -12.52 0.18
CA GLY A 99 8.26 -13.19 1.31
C GLY A 99 9.78 -13.03 1.37
N SER A 100 10.37 -12.08 0.65
CA SER A 100 11.80 -11.76 0.74
C SER A 100 12.11 -10.91 1.98
N ALA A 101 13.33 -11.09 2.49
CA ALA A 101 13.89 -10.27 3.57
C ALA A 101 15.36 -9.99 3.27
N PHE A 102 15.98 -9.08 4.01
CA PHE A 102 17.44 -8.89 3.91
C PHE A 102 18.17 -10.11 4.48
N ALA A 103 19.34 -10.40 3.92
CA ALA A 103 20.21 -11.47 4.45
C ALA A 103 20.54 -11.19 5.92
N GLY A 104 20.34 -12.19 6.78
CA GLY A 104 20.54 -12.04 8.21
C GLY A 104 19.30 -11.61 9.01
N PHE A 105 18.18 -11.28 8.39
CA PHE A 105 16.91 -11.10 9.10
C PHE A 105 16.38 -12.45 9.59
N GLN A 106 16.15 -12.58 10.91
CA GLN A 106 15.64 -13.82 11.50
C GLN A 106 14.13 -13.96 11.26
N ALA A 107 13.79 -14.58 10.15
CA ALA A 107 12.40 -14.80 9.77
C ALA A 107 11.72 -15.95 10.54
N ASN A 108 12.49 -16.89 11.11
CA ASN A 108 11.94 -18.08 11.73
C ASN A 108 11.76 -17.93 13.24
N THR A 109 10.95 -16.98 13.66
CA THR A 109 10.49 -16.88 15.05
C THR A 109 8.97 -17.05 15.11
N VAL A 110 8.41 -17.38 16.26
CA VAL A 110 6.96 -17.53 16.43
C VAL A 110 6.24 -16.25 16.02
N LEU A 111 6.74 -15.10 16.44
CA LEU A 111 6.13 -13.80 16.13
C LEU A 111 6.19 -13.50 14.63
N THR A 112 7.37 -13.62 13.99
CA THR A 112 7.50 -13.33 12.55
C THR A 112 6.67 -14.30 11.70
N ASN A 113 6.61 -15.58 12.09
CA ASN A 113 5.80 -16.57 11.38
C ASN A 113 4.29 -16.26 11.47
N VAL A 114 3.78 -15.95 12.67
CA VAL A 114 2.36 -15.66 12.87
C VAL A 114 1.98 -14.31 12.24
N MET A 115 2.76 -13.27 12.52
CA MET A 115 2.48 -11.94 11.97
C MET A 115 2.63 -11.90 10.45
N GLY A 116 3.71 -12.48 9.92
CA GLY A 116 3.96 -12.56 8.49
C GLY A 116 2.89 -13.37 7.75
N GLY A 117 2.52 -14.52 8.29
CA GLY A 117 1.44 -15.34 7.75
C GLY A 117 0.09 -14.60 7.74
N THR A 118 -0.22 -13.88 8.82
CA THR A 118 -1.43 -13.06 8.92
C THR A 118 -1.43 -11.92 7.91
N VAL A 119 -0.31 -11.20 7.78
CA VAL A 119 -0.16 -10.12 6.78
C VAL A 119 -0.37 -10.66 5.37
N MET A 120 0.32 -11.75 5.01
CA MET A 120 0.18 -12.37 3.68
C MET A 120 -1.25 -12.81 3.40
N LEU A 121 -1.93 -13.42 4.37
CA LEU A 121 -3.32 -13.88 4.24
C LEU A 121 -4.28 -12.71 4.04
N LEU A 122 -4.23 -11.70 4.91
CA LEU A 122 -5.13 -10.55 4.83
C LEU A 122 -4.93 -9.74 3.55
N VAL A 123 -3.67 -9.49 3.19
CA VAL A 123 -3.36 -8.68 1.99
C VAL A 123 -3.62 -9.44 0.69
N ARG A 124 -3.61 -10.75 0.72
CA ARG A 124 -3.98 -11.55 -0.45
C ARG A 124 -5.49 -11.60 -0.63
N PHE A 125 -6.22 -11.99 0.41
CA PHE A 125 -7.64 -12.35 0.27
C PHE A 125 -8.58 -11.14 0.35
N LEU A 126 -8.36 -10.16 1.20
CA LEU A 126 -9.26 -9.01 1.32
C LEU A 126 -9.32 -8.18 0.02
N PRO A 127 -8.20 -7.79 -0.61
CA PRO A 127 -8.27 -7.11 -1.90
C PRO A 127 -8.87 -7.98 -3.01
N MET A 128 -8.60 -9.28 -3.02
CA MET A 128 -9.17 -10.20 -4.02
C MET A 128 -10.70 -10.26 -3.91
N VAL A 129 -11.24 -10.39 -2.70
CA VAL A 129 -12.69 -10.35 -2.45
C VAL A 129 -13.27 -9.00 -2.87
N ALA A 130 -12.59 -7.89 -2.55
CA ALA A 130 -13.03 -6.55 -2.94
C ALA A 130 -13.06 -6.39 -4.48
N VAL A 131 -12.08 -6.94 -5.21
CA VAL A 131 -12.07 -6.95 -6.68
C VAL A 131 -13.26 -7.71 -7.25
N ILE A 132 -13.61 -8.87 -6.67
CA ILE A 132 -14.77 -9.67 -7.13
C ILE A 132 -16.08 -8.89 -6.94
N TYR A 133 -16.27 -8.26 -5.75
CA TYR A 133 -17.45 -7.43 -5.49
C TYR A 133 -17.51 -6.20 -6.41
N LEU A 134 -16.35 -5.58 -6.67
CA LEU A 134 -16.25 -4.45 -7.61
C LEU A 134 -16.64 -4.89 -9.02
N ALA A 135 -16.12 -6.03 -9.49
CA ALA A 135 -16.43 -6.58 -10.79
C ALA A 135 -17.92 -6.89 -10.93
N GLN A 136 -18.53 -7.53 -9.92
CA GLN A 136 -19.97 -7.80 -9.88
C GLN A 136 -20.79 -6.51 -9.93
N SER A 137 -20.42 -5.51 -9.14
CA SER A 137 -21.10 -4.21 -9.14
C SER A 137 -21.05 -3.55 -10.51
N LEU A 138 -19.86 -3.50 -11.15
CA LEU A 138 -19.71 -2.90 -12.47
C LEU A 138 -20.42 -3.70 -13.57
N ALA A 139 -20.43 -5.03 -13.49
CA ALA A 139 -21.10 -5.89 -14.47
C ALA A 139 -22.63 -5.69 -14.46
N SER A 140 -23.22 -5.51 -13.27
CA SER A 140 -24.67 -5.32 -13.12
C SER A 140 -25.19 -3.96 -13.58
N LYS A 141 -24.30 -2.96 -13.79
CA LYS A 141 -24.70 -1.61 -14.19
C LYS A 141 -25.01 -1.50 -15.67
N LYS A 142 -26.01 -0.67 -15.99
CA LYS A 142 -26.32 -0.31 -17.37
C LYS A 142 -25.18 0.48 -18.00
N TYR A 143 -24.97 0.29 -19.29
CA TYR A 143 -24.05 1.11 -20.08
C TYR A 143 -24.61 2.52 -20.24
N VAL A 144 -23.78 3.52 -19.99
CA VAL A 144 -24.09 4.93 -20.19
C VAL A 144 -23.20 5.45 -21.31
N PRO A 145 -23.77 5.96 -22.43
CA PRO A 145 -22.96 6.56 -23.49
C PRO A 145 -22.20 7.77 -22.99
N ALA A 146 -20.97 7.94 -23.46
CA ALA A 146 -20.17 9.12 -23.13
C ALA A 146 -20.88 10.41 -23.59
N GLY A 147 -21.05 11.35 -22.70
CA GLY A 147 -21.67 12.66 -22.94
C GLY A 147 -20.73 13.81 -22.60
N SER A 148 -21.22 15.04 -22.73
CA SER A 148 -20.45 16.27 -22.39
C SER A 148 -20.04 16.33 -20.91
N GLY A 149 -20.72 15.56 -20.03
CA GLY A 149 -20.42 15.43 -18.62
C GLY A 149 -19.41 14.32 -18.28
N THR A 150 -19.00 13.49 -19.24
CA THR A 150 -18.07 12.37 -19.02
C THR A 150 -16.63 12.84 -19.15
N LEU A 151 -15.76 12.44 -18.21
CA LEU A 151 -14.32 12.68 -18.31
C LEU A 151 -13.69 11.71 -19.32
N ALA A 152 -13.03 12.24 -20.35
CA ALA A 152 -12.35 11.45 -21.36
C ALA A 152 -11.11 10.76 -20.76
N THR A 153 -11.19 9.44 -20.56
CA THR A 153 -10.11 8.63 -19.95
C THR A 153 -8.94 8.35 -20.90
N THR A 154 -9.07 8.72 -22.17
CA THR A 154 -8.01 8.63 -23.19
C THR A 154 -7.21 9.92 -23.36
N SER A 155 -7.57 10.98 -22.63
CA SER A 155 -6.91 12.28 -22.75
C SER A 155 -5.55 12.31 -22.03
N PRO A 156 -4.57 13.10 -22.53
CA PRO A 156 -3.30 13.30 -21.82
C PRO A 156 -3.49 13.87 -20.41
N LEU A 157 -4.54 14.67 -20.21
CA LEU A 157 -4.91 15.20 -18.90
C LEU A 157 -5.24 14.07 -17.92
N PHE A 158 -6.02 13.08 -18.33
CA PHE A 158 -6.35 11.93 -17.49
C PHE A 158 -5.11 11.12 -17.13
N VAL A 159 -4.22 10.88 -18.09
CA VAL A 159 -2.94 10.18 -17.86
C VAL A 159 -2.10 10.95 -16.84
N GLY A 160 -2.00 12.27 -16.95
CA GLY A 160 -1.32 13.12 -15.99
C GLY A 160 -1.93 13.00 -14.58
N PHE A 161 -3.26 13.08 -14.46
CA PHE A 161 -3.95 12.85 -13.17
C PHE A 161 -3.69 11.47 -12.59
N LEU A 162 -3.71 10.43 -13.41
CA LEU A 162 -3.43 9.06 -12.95
C LEU A 162 -2.02 8.95 -12.37
N ILE A 163 -1.03 9.49 -13.07
CA ILE A 163 0.37 9.51 -12.59
C ILE A 163 0.46 10.25 -11.24
N VAL A 164 -0.11 11.43 -11.16
CA VAL A 164 -0.09 12.25 -9.93
C VAL A 164 -0.77 11.51 -8.76
N ILE A 165 -1.92 10.88 -8.98
CA ILE A 165 -2.63 10.12 -7.92
C ILE A 165 -1.81 8.91 -7.47
N VAL A 166 -1.19 8.16 -8.39
CA VAL A 166 -0.31 7.04 -8.04
C VAL A 166 0.88 7.53 -7.20
N LEU A 167 1.51 8.64 -7.58
CA LEU A 167 2.62 9.23 -6.83
C LEU A 167 2.19 9.72 -5.44
N ILE A 168 1.05 10.42 -5.34
CA ILE A 168 0.53 10.92 -4.06
C ILE A 168 0.19 9.76 -3.13
N VAL A 169 -0.53 8.75 -3.60
CA VAL A 169 -0.89 7.60 -2.77
C VAL A 169 0.35 6.83 -2.34
N GLY A 170 1.32 6.62 -3.25
CA GLY A 170 2.60 6.00 -2.92
C GLY A 170 3.39 6.80 -1.90
N ALA A 171 3.48 8.12 -2.09
CA ALA A 171 4.15 9.01 -1.15
C ALA A 171 3.48 9.01 0.23
N LEU A 172 2.17 9.15 0.31
CA LEU A 172 1.45 9.13 1.59
C LEU A 172 1.56 7.79 2.32
N THR A 173 1.70 6.70 1.59
CA THR A 173 1.81 5.35 2.17
C THR A 173 3.20 5.08 2.75
N PHE A 174 4.26 5.41 2.03
CA PHE A 174 5.61 4.96 2.34
C PHE A 174 6.57 6.07 2.72
N LEU A 175 6.44 7.29 2.17
CA LEU A 175 7.42 8.35 2.38
C LEU A 175 7.63 8.71 3.85
N PRO A 176 6.58 8.86 4.69
CA PRO A 176 6.77 9.18 6.10
C PRO A 176 7.59 8.12 6.83
N VAL A 177 7.27 6.83 6.62
CA VAL A 177 7.94 5.74 7.31
C VAL A 177 9.37 5.50 6.78
N LEU A 178 9.61 5.69 5.49
CA LEU A 178 10.95 5.61 4.90
C LEU A 178 11.86 6.77 5.35
N ALA A 179 11.28 7.93 5.64
CA ALA A 179 12.03 9.08 6.15
C ALA A 179 12.44 8.94 7.63
N LEU A 180 11.73 8.11 8.42
CA LEU A 180 12.00 7.93 9.84
C LEU A 180 13.42 7.42 10.13
N GLY A 181 13.92 6.44 9.38
CA GLY A 181 15.26 5.90 9.53
C GLY A 181 16.35 6.96 9.35
N PRO A 182 16.46 7.59 8.17
CA PRO A 182 17.45 8.65 7.92
C PRO A 182 17.34 9.84 8.85
N LEU A 183 16.13 10.26 9.24
CA LEU A 183 15.93 11.36 10.19
C LEU A 183 16.43 10.99 11.59
N ALA A 184 16.09 9.80 12.07
CA ALA A 184 16.57 9.32 13.37
C ALA A 184 18.10 9.24 13.40
N GLU A 185 18.72 8.74 12.33
CA GLU A 185 20.17 8.68 12.20
C GLU A 185 20.81 10.08 12.21
N PHE A 186 20.27 11.01 11.44
CA PHE A 186 20.73 12.40 11.39
C PHE A 186 20.70 13.06 12.77
N PHE A 187 19.61 12.94 13.53
CA PHE A 187 19.51 13.49 14.87
C PHE A 187 20.42 12.79 15.88
N THR A 188 20.65 11.49 15.74
CA THR A 188 21.60 10.77 16.60
C THR A 188 23.03 11.25 16.36
N GLN A 189 23.42 11.46 15.10
CA GLN A 189 24.75 11.99 14.75
C GLN A 189 24.95 13.42 15.25
N LEU A 190 23.94 14.28 15.15
CA LEU A 190 24.03 15.64 15.72
C LEU A 190 24.25 15.64 17.23
N HIS A 191 23.66 14.71 17.97
CA HIS A 191 23.85 14.57 19.42
C HIS A 191 25.23 14.05 19.80
N VAL A 192 25.93 13.37 18.90
CA VAL A 192 27.30 12.88 19.13
C VAL A 192 28.35 13.95 18.82
N LEU A 193 28.01 14.95 17.99
CA LEU A 193 28.91 16.05 17.57
C LEU A 193 28.78 17.32 18.41
N GLY A 194 27.82 17.42 19.31
CA GLY A 194 27.60 18.52 20.24
C GLY A 194 27.78 18.12 21.67
#